data_aea1d6658316df2ac7e80e2664e2b01d
#
_entry.id   aea1d6658316df2ac7e80e2664e2b01d
#
_cell.length_a   1.000
_cell.length_b   1.000
_cell.length_c   1.000
_cell.angle_alpha   90.00
_cell.angle_beta   90.00
_cell.angle_gamma   90.00
#
_symmetry.space_group_name_H-M   'P 1'
#
loop_
_entity.id
_entity.type
_entity.pdbx_description
1 polymer ?
#
loop_
_entity_poly.entity_id
_entity_poly.type
_entity_poly.pdbx_seq_one_letter_code
_entity_poly.pdbx_strand_id
1 'polypeptide(L)'
;MKKIKWFSIILLLAVAMCGLAGCGENSNVAEQPIQEGMDYDVIVVGGDPEGVCAAVSSARSGLKTLLIEDDEALGGLMTLGKLNFIDICESRDGSILTQGLFMEFYDAVGGTAFDVETAKQFFYDCVVNEKNATLKLNTEFIKPVMDGDTIVGVVVEENGEQATYTASRIIDATVDADVAAAAGAPYTVAGEDIGEKERHMGVTLVFELSGVNWDKVVDYLENDDNEGTGATDKTAWGYTREGYAYEPKDDLMRLRGFNVARQDNGNVLVNALIIFGVDAMSEESKAQGIARAQKELEYIVPYVRENFIGFENVELAGTASQLYIRESRHIIGEYQLTIDDVLENRDQWDKIAIVAYPADIQPTAGQTYGTVIGSPDRYAIPFRSIVPLEVENMLVIGRSASYTSLAAGSARVIPVGMAEGEAAGVASAYSLNNAISFRDMSADEAAIADVQKTLKKQGAYLDDFEVHEAFMEHWAYPGVKVIRSLGLLDGGYSNDYRLDEPMGKWRLQNMINNSLKKTGSDFALVEDITDPVTNGNMIAVAARLADVEADSYTGQLSGLQEKGIVTEEILNHMGTEHEAPMAAEAIMIVANLYNYYLAQ
;
A
#
# COMPACT_ATOMS: atom_id res chain seq x y z
N MET A 1 37.93 45.70 -61.61
CA MET A 1 36.58 46.18 -61.36
C MET A 1 35.60 45.11 -61.81
N LYS A 2 35.37 44.08 -61.03
CA LYS A 2 34.33 43.02 -61.18
C LYS A 2 34.40 42.15 -59.93
N LYS A 3 33.75 42.54 -58.84
CA LYS A 3 33.52 41.70 -57.68
C LYS A 3 32.37 42.30 -56.86
N ILE A 4 31.14 42.31 -57.34
CA ILE A 4 29.94 42.55 -56.57
C ILE A 4 28.77 42.07 -57.46
N LYS A 5 28.40 40.79 -57.41
CA LYS A 5 27.13 40.25 -57.94
C LYS A 5 26.88 38.77 -57.60
N TRP A 6 27.45 38.25 -56.51
CA TRP A 6 27.21 36.84 -56.13
C TRP A 6 26.57 36.67 -54.76
N PHE A 7 26.24 37.74 -54.03
CA PHE A 7 25.61 37.64 -52.71
C PHE A 7 24.08 37.80 -52.71
N SER A 8 23.48 38.18 -53.86
CA SER A 8 22.03 38.41 -53.93
C SER A 8 21.21 37.26 -54.49
N ILE A 9 21.80 36.15 -54.92
CA ILE A 9 21.08 34.98 -55.48
C ILE A 9 20.92 33.87 -54.46
N ILE A 10 21.72 33.83 -53.38
CA ILE A 10 21.56 32.83 -52.31
C ILE A 10 20.47 33.18 -51.30
N LEU A 11 20.10 34.48 -51.21
CA LEU A 11 19.04 34.90 -50.27
C LEU A 11 17.60 34.79 -50.86
N LEU A 12 17.47 34.56 -52.17
CA LEU A 12 16.14 34.39 -52.82
C LEU A 12 15.71 32.93 -53.01
N LEU A 13 16.60 31.95 -52.71
CA LEU A 13 16.25 30.51 -52.73
C LEU A 13 15.88 29.98 -51.34
N ALA A 14 16.12 30.74 -50.25
CA ALA A 14 15.73 30.37 -48.91
C ALA A 14 14.30 30.78 -48.50
N VAL A 15 13.62 31.64 -49.32
CA VAL A 15 12.27 32.15 -49.03
C VAL A 15 11.18 31.41 -49.85
N ALA A 16 11.55 30.60 -50.84
CA ALA A 16 10.60 29.88 -51.69
C ALA A 16 10.32 28.43 -51.30
N MET A 17 10.83 27.96 -50.12
CA MET A 17 10.58 26.61 -49.59
C MET A 17 9.75 26.57 -48.29
N CYS A 18 9.14 27.70 -47.88
CA CYS A 18 8.26 27.76 -46.71
C CYS A 18 6.77 27.90 -47.08
N GLY A 19 6.33 27.30 -48.16
CA GLY A 19 4.94 27.41 -48.53
C GLY A 19 4.39 26.23 -49.29
N LEU A 20 4.40 25.04 -48.71
CA LEU A 20 3.54 23.89 -49.05
C LEU A 20 3.88 22.75 -48.08
N ALA A 21 3.42 22.84 -46.83
CA ALA A 21 3.26 21.66 -45.96
C ALA A 21 1.81 21.68 -45.49
N GLY A 22 0.99 20.95 -46.24
CA GLY A 22 -0.37 20.63 -45.84
C GLY A 22 -0.37 19.73 -44.61
N CYS A 23 -1.41 19.91 -43.78
CA CYS A 23 -1.75 19.11 -42.64
C CYS A 23 -1.76 17.63 -43.00
N GLY A 24 -0.82 16.89 -42.43
CA GLY A 24 -0.84 15.46 -42.27
C GLY A 24 -0.36 15.18 -40.84
N GLU A 25 -1.27 14.81 -39.96
CA GLU A 25 -0.94 14.29 -38.63
C GLU A 25 -0.16 12.97 -38.81
N ASN A 26 1.15 13.09 -38.84
CA ASN A 26 2.03 11.98 -38.54
C ASN A 26 2.69 12.33 -37.21
N SER A 27 2.25 11.68 -36.15
CA SER A 27 2.96 11.58 -34.88
C SER A 27 4.27 10.84 -35.10
N ASN A 28 5.28 11.50 -35.64
CA ASN A 28 6.65 11.07 -35.48
C ASN A 28 7.03 11.36 -34.02
N VAL A 29 6.88 10.35 -33.15
CA VAL A 29 7.67 10.27 -31.93
C VAL A 29 9.11 10.25 -32.43
N ALA A 30 9.84 11.33 -32.26
CA ALA A 30 11.28 11.38 -32.53
C ALA A 30 11.92 10.32 -31.63
N GLU A 31 12.65 9.36 -32.23
CA GLU A 31 13.55 8.52 -31.46
C GLU A 31 14.56 9.46 -30.78
N GLN A 32 14.38 9.64 -29.48
CA GLN A 32 15.32 10.40 -28.65
C GLN A 32 16.56 9.54 -28.43
N PRO A 33 17.76 10.09 -28.46
CA PRO A 33 18.97 9.32 -28.28
C PRO A 33 19.03 8.78 -26.85
N ILE A 34 19.20 7.45 -26.70
CA ILE A 34 19.79 6.80 -25.53
C ILE A 34 20.98 7.66 -25.12
N GLN A 35 21.14 7.98 -23.85
CA GLN A 35 22.35 8.64 -23.35
C GLN A 35 23.53 7.80 -23.84
N GLU A 36 24.46 8.40 -24.64
CA GLU A 36 25.48 7.62 -25.36
C GLU A 36 26.20 6.67 -24.39
N GLY A 37 26.04 5.35 -24.62
CA GLY A 37 26.71 4.30 -23.84
C GLY A 37 25.82 3.49 -22.89
N MET A 38 24.51 3.80 -22.73
CA MET A 38 23.58 2.97 -21.92
C MET A 38 22.93 1.88 -22.78
N ASP A 39 22.63 0.73 -22.17
CA ASP A 39 21.99 -0.41 -22.85
C ASP A 39 20.48 -0.19 -23.06
N TYR A 40 19.82 0.48 -22.09
CA TYR A 40 18.39 0.75 -22.06
C TYR A 40 18.11 2.20 -21.64
N ASP A 41 16.92 2.68 -21.95
CA ASP A 41 16.39 3.94 -21.40
C ASP A 41 15.90 3.72 -19.97
N VAL A 42 15.18 2.61 -19.75
CA VAL A 42 14.62 2.22 -18.45
C VAL A 42 14.90 0.74 -18.17
N ILE A 43 15.29 0.44 -16.94
CA ILE A 43 15.25 -0.91 -16.39
C ILE A 43 14.21 -0.93 -15.28
N VAL A 44 13.30 -1.90 -15.34
CA VAL A 44 12.34 -2.24 -14.28
C VAL A 44 12.80 -3.53 -13.63
N VAL A 45 12.92 -3.54 -12.31
CA VAL A 45 13.29 -4.74 -11.53
C VAL A 45 12.09 -5.17 -10.71
N GLY A 46 11.64 -6.40 -10.89
CA GLY A 46 10.42 -6.98 -10.32
C GLY A 46 9.28 -7.03 -11.35
N GLY A 47 8.72 -8.21 -11.55
CA GLY A 47 7.66 -8.50 -12.53
C GLY A 47 6.29 -8.75 -11.91
N ASP A 48 6.05 -8.26 -10.70
CA ASP A 48 4.73 -8.18 -10.11
C ASP A 48 3.82 -7.23 -10.92
N PRO A 49 2.52 -7.18 -10.73
CA PRO A 49 1.61 -6.39 -11.57
C PRO A 49 2.04 -4.93 -11.77
N GLU A 50 2.60 -4.29 -10.75
CA GLU A 50 3.14 -2.94 -10.79
C GLU A 50 4.34 -2.81 -11.71
N GLY A 51 5.27 -3.76 -11.67
CA GLY A 51 6.45 -3.78 -12.54
C GLY A 51 6.10 -4.07 -14.00
N VAL A 52 5.13 -4.96 -14.25
CA VAL A 52 4.58 -5.16 -15.60
C VAL A 52 3.99 -3.85 -16.13
N CYS A 53 3.17 -3.15 -15.33
CA CYS A 53 2.59 -1.86 -15.74
C CYS A 53 3.67 -0.82 -16.01
N ALA A 54 4.72 -0.75 -15.19
CA ALA A 54 5.85 0.16 -15.41
C ALA A 54 6.59 -0.13 -16.71
N ALA A 55 6.86 -1.40 -17.00
CA ALA A 55 7.55 -1.82 -18.22
C ALA A 55 6.70 -1.55 -19.47
N VAL A 56 5.42 -1.89 -19.43
CA VAL A 56 4.48 -1.66 -20.55
C VAL A 56 4.30 -0.16 -20.80
N SER A 57 4.09 0.63 -19.76
CA SER A 57 3.91 2.09 -19.86
C SER A 57 5.16 2.79 -20.39
N SER A 58 6.37 2.38 -19.92
CA SER A 58 7.64 2.87 -20.45
C SER A 58 7.80 2.55 -21.93
N ALA A 59 7.55 1.29 -22.32
CA ALA A 59 7.67 0.85 -23.70
C ALA A 59 6.65 1.52 -24.65
N ARG A 60 5.39 1.69 -24.20
CA ARG A 60 4.35 2.42 -24.94
C ARG A 60 4.67 3.91 -25.07
N SER A 61 5.41 4.46 -24.11
CA SER A 61 5.93 5.84 -24.17
C SER A 61 7.17 5.99 -25.07
N GLY A 62 7.60 4.91 -25.76
CA GLY A 62 8.67 4.91 -26.75
C GLY A 62 10.06 4.58 -26.19
N LEU A 63 10.18 4.27 -24.91
CA LEU A 63 11.46 3.99 -24.26
C LEU A 63 11.89 2.54 -24.47
N LYS A 64 13.19 2.32 -24.72
CA LYS A 64 13.80 1.00 -24.74
C LYS A 64 13.88 0.47 -23.31
N THR A 65 13.02 -0.48 -22.99
CA THR A 65 12.76 -0.94 -21.62
C THR A 65 13.23 -2.38 -21.42
N LEU A 66 13.87 -2.65 -20.28
CA LEU A 66 14.17 -4.00 -19.80
C LEU A 66 13.34 -4.27 -18.54
N LEU A 67 12.56 -5.36 -18.53
CA LEU A 67 11.93 -5.91 -17.34
C LEU A 67 12.71 -7.15 -16.88
N ILE A 68 13.11 -7.15 -15.62
CA ILE A 68 13.85 -8.24 -14.97
C ILE A 68 12.97 -8.84 -13.89
N GLU A 69 12.86 -10.17 -13.89
CA GLU A 69 12.07 -10.94 -12.92
C GLU A 69 12.85 -12.19 -12.51
N ASP A 70 12.95 -12.46 -11.22
CA ASP A 70 13.66 -13.61 -10.68
C ASP A 70 12.86 -14.91 -10.76
N ASP A 71 11.55 -14.84 -10.84
CA ASP A 71 10.66 -15.96 -10.99
C ASP A 71 10.49 -16.41 -12.46
N GLU A 72 9.86 -17.58 -12.63
CA GLU A 72 9.53 -18.17 -13.94
C GLU A 72 8.32 -17.52 -14.65
N ALA A 73 7.55 -16.69 -13.94
CA ALA A 73 6.34 -16.07 -14.45
C ALA A 73 6.11 -14.69 -13.86
N LEU A 74 5.46 -13.81 -14.64
CA LEU A 74 5.04 -12.48 -14.22
C LEU A 74 3.75 -12.51 -13.39
N GLY A 75 3.49 -11.41 -12.65
CA GLY A 75 2.26 -11.17 -11.91
C GLY A 75 2.28 -11.65 -10.46
N GLY A 76 3.41 -12.14 -9.96
CA GLY A 76 3.74 -12.40 -8.57
C GLY A 76 2.58 -12.95 -7.74
N LEU A 77 2.09 -12.15 -6.79
CA LEU A 77 1.01 -12.56 -5.88
C LEU A 77 -0.27 -13.03 -6.60
N MET A 78 -0.63 -12.44 -7.74
CA MET A 78 -1.84 -12.80 -8.50
C MET A 78 -1.68 -14.10 -9.28
N THR A 79 -0.47 -14.58 -9.50
CA THR A 79 -0.12 -15.75 -10.29
C THR A 79 0.56 -16.83 -9.44
N LEU A 80 1.81 -16.63 -9.06
CA LEU A 80 2.58 -17.57 -8.23
C LEU A 80 2.08 -17.62 -6.79
N GLY A 81 1.62 -16.50 -6.26
CA GLY A 81 0.95 -16.38 -4.96
C GLY A 81 -0.49 -16.86 -4.95
N LYS A 82 -1.07 -17.18 -6.11
CA LYS A 82 -2.44 -17.70 -6.28
C LYS A 82 -3.55 -16.84 -5.65
N LEU A 83 -3.33 -15.53 -5.48
CA LEU A 83 -4.37 -14.61 -5.03
C LEU A 83 -5.24 -14.20 -6.24
N ASN A 84 -6.28 -14.95 -6.49
CA ASN A 84 -7.16 -14.81 -7.66
C ASN A 84 -8.50 -14.12 -7.36
N PHE A 85 -8.59 -13.49 -6.21
CA PHE A 85 -9.71 -12.63 -5.81
C PHE A 85 -9.12 -11.34 -5.25
N ILE A 86 -9.23 -10.26 -6.03
CA ILE A 86 -8.60 -8.98 -5.73
C ILE A 86 -9.62 -7.96 -5.25
N ASP A 87 -9.16 -7.12 -4.33
CA ASP A 87 -9.87 -5.91 -3.93
C ASP A 87 -9.65 -4.83 -4.98
N ILE A 88 -10.69 -4.06 -5.29
CA ILE A 88 -10.64 -2.92 -6.20
C ILE A 88 -10.73 -1.60 -5.45
N CYS A 89 -10.17 -0.54 -6.04
CA CYS A 89 -10.32 0.82 -5.52
C CYS A 89 -11.64 1.39 -6.02
N GLU A 90 -12.67 1.29 -5.18
CA GLU A 90 -14.03 1.74 -5.49
C GLU A 90 -14.45 2.83 -4.51
N SER A 91 -14.93 3.95 -5.02
CA SER A 91 -15.50 5.00 -4.21
C SER A 91 -16.89 4.61 -3.66
N ARG A 92 -17.39 5.36 -2.68
CA ARG A 92 -18.72 5.09 -2.08
C ARG A 92 -19.87 5.19 -3.08
N ASP A 93 -19.67 5.83 -4.24
CA ASP A 93 -20.68 5.90 -5.31
C ASP A 93 -20.62 4.72 -6.30
N GLY A 94 -19.71 3.76 -6.09
CA GLY A 94 -19.53 2.58 -6.92
C GLY A 94 -18.63 2.79 -8.14
N SER A 95 -17.93 3.91 -8.23
CA SER A 95 -17.00 4.18 -9.33
C SER A 95 -15.65 3.52 -9.09
N ILE A 96 -15.12 2.75 -10.03
CA ILE A 96 -13.77 2.21 -10.00
C ILE A 96 -12.79 3.36 -10.27
N LEU A 97 -11.91 3.64 -9.30
CA LEU A 97 -11.00 4.78 -9.35
C LEU A 97 -9.68 4.48 -10.06
N THR A 98 -9.12 3.29 -9.86
CA THR A 98 -7.95 2.85 -10.62
C THR A 98 -8.38 2.39 -12.02
N GLN A 99 -7.85 3.05 -13.03
CA GLN A 99 -8.19 2.81 -14.44
C GLN A 99 -6.88 2.60 -15.25
N GLY A 100 -6.89 2.90 -16.54
CA GLY A 100 -5.71 2.69 -17.38
C GLY A 100 -5.34 1.21 -17.51
N LEU A 101 -4.07 0.87 -17.28
CA LEU A 101 -3.57 -0.50 -17.41
C LEU A 101 -4.24 -1.49 -16.46
N PHE A 102 -4.69 -1.06 -15.29
CA PHE A 102 -5.48 -1.92 -14.41
C PHE A 102 -6.79 -2.36 -15.07
N MET A 103 -7.50 -1.47 -15.76
CA MET A 103 -8.74 -1.83 -16.45
C MET A 103 -8.50 -2.75 -17.66
N GLU A 104 -7.36 -2.62 -18.36
CA GLU A 104 -6.98 -3.59 -19.39
C GLU A 104 -6.88 -5.01 -18.81
N PHE A 105 -6.27 -5.15 -17.64
CA PHE A 105 -6.22 -6.42 -16.90
C PHE A 105 -7.62 -6.88 -16.48
N TYR A 106 -8.35 -6.01 -15.78
CA TYR A 106 -9.66 -6.31 -15.21
C TYR A 106 -10.65 -6.83 -16.26
N ASP A 107 -10.68 -6.18 -17.43
CA ASP A 107 -11.54 -6.58 -18.55
C ASP A 107 -11.07 -7.90 -19.19
N ALA A 108 -9.76 -8.09 -19.33
CA ALA A 108 -9.18 -9.30 -19.94
C ALA A 108 -9.44 -10.56 -19.10
N VAL A 109 -9.38 -10.45 -17.77
CA VAL A 109 -9.60 -11.60 -16.87
C VAL A 109 -11.08 -11.77 -16.45
N GLY A 110 -11.94 -10.81 -16.79
CA GLY A 110 -13.38 -10.85 -16.55
C GLY A 110 -13.80 -10.45 -15.15
N GLY A 111 -13.08 -9.54 -14.49
CA GLY A 111 -13.47 -8.91 -13.22
C GLY A 111 -12.52 -9.19 -12.05
N THR A 112 -13.05 -9.12 -10.83
CA THR A 112 -12.27 -9.26 -9.59
C THR A 112 -11.78 -10.67 -9.30
N ALA A 113 -12.43 -11.69 -9.89
CA ALA A 113 -12.07 -13.09 -9.70
C ALA A 113 -11.73 -13.72 -11.04
N PHE A 114 -10.60 -14.40 -11.10
CA PHE A 114 -10.03 -14.86 -12.36
C PHE A 114 -9.32 -16.21 -12.21
N ASP A 115 -9.08 -16.85 -13.36
CA ASP A 115 -8.20 -18.00 -13.45
C ASP A 115 -6.73 -17.55 -13.46
N VAL A 116 -5.91 -18.19 -12.64
CA VAL A 116 -4.49 -17.84 -12.47
C VAL A 116 -3.69 -17.98 -13.76
N GLU A 117 -3.98 -19.00 -14.57
CA GLU A 117 -3.26 -19.20 -15.84
C GLU A 117 -3.66 -18.15 -16.89
N THR A 118 -4.91 -17.68 -16.86
CA THR A 118 -5.34 -16.54 -17.68
C THR A 118 -4.60 -15.26 -17.26
N ALA A 119 -4.42 -15.01 -15.96
CA ALA A 119 -3.66 -13.87 -15.47
C ALA A 119 -2.17 -13.96 -15.87
N LYS A 120 -1.53 -15.12 -15.73
CA LYS A 120 -0.14 -15.34 -16.18
C LYS A 120 0.03 -15.02 -17.66
N GLN A 121 -0.88 -15.53 -18.50
CA GLN A 121 -0.81 -15.28 -19.94
C GLN A 121 -0.99 -13.80 -20.25
N PHE A 122 -1.92 -13.11 -19.58
CA PHE A 122 -2.13 -11.69 -19.77
C PHE A 122 -0.86 -10.89 -19.47
N PHE A 123 -0.25 -11.07 -18.28
CA PHE A 123 0.95 -10.33 -17.90
C PHE A 123 2.13 -10.60 -18.83
N TYR A 124 2.31 -11.85 -19.24
CA TYR A 124 3.34 -12.21 -20.21
C TYR A 124 3.11 -11.51 -21.55
N ASP A 125 1.89 -11.63 -22.10
CA ASP A 125 1.54 -11.05 -23.40
C ASP A 125 1.63 -9.53 -23.42
N CYS A 126 1.26 -8.85 -22.32
CA CYS A 126 1.41 -7.40 -22.19
C CYS A 126 2.84 -6.93 -22.43
N VAL A 127 3.82 -7.66 -21.92
CA VAL A 127 5.23 -7.27 -22.06
C VAL A 127 5.80 -7.68 -23.41
N VAL A 128 5.63 -8.95 -23.79
CA VAL A 128 6.30 -9.48 -25.00
C VAL A 128 5.74 -8.92 -26.31
N ASN A 129 4.51 -8.41 -26.30
CA ASN A 129 3.91 -7.77 -27.46
C ASN A 129 4.34 -6.30 -27.64
N GLU A 130 4.98 -5.69 -26.62
CA GLU A 130 5.50 -4.33 -26.73
C GLU A 130 6.87 -4.33 -27.43
N LYS A 131 6.94 -3.70 -28.62
CA LYS A 131 8.15 -3.71 -29.45
C LYS A 131 9.40 -3.14 -28.79
N ASN A 132 9.23 -2.25 -27.79
CA ASN A 132 10.30 -1.59 -27.08
C ASN A 132 10.64 -2.26 -25.75
N ALA A 133 9.92 -3.32 -25.37
CA ALA A 133 10.16 -4.08 -24.14
C ALA A 133 11.04 -5.30 -24.39
N THR A 134 11.92 -5.58 -23.46
CA THR A 134 12.70 -6.83 -23.36
C THR A 134 12.36 -7.45 -22.01
N LEU A 135 12.00 -8.73 -21.99
CA LEU A 135 11.69 -9.49 -20.77
C LEU A 135 12.81 -10.47 -20.47
N LYS A 136 13.23 -10.53 -19.20
CA LYS A 136 14.13 -11.52 -18.63
C LYS A 136 13.49 -12.14 -17.40
N LEU A 137 13.06 -13.38 -17.52
CA LEU A 137 12.61 -14.23 -16.40
C LEU A 137 13.78 -15.04 -15.85
N ASN A 138 13.63 -15.60 -14.65
CA ASN A 138 14.66 -16.36 -13.95
C ASN A 138 15.98 -15.59 -13.88
N THR A 139 15.91 -14.28 -13.62
CA THR A 139 17.03 -13.36 -13.62
C THR A 139 17.02 -12.57 -12.31
N GLU A 140 17.87 -12.97 -11.38
CA GLU A 140 17.95 -12.43 -10.02
C GLU A 140 18.71 -11.11 -9.98
N PHE A 141 18.17 -10.10 -9.30
CA PHE A 141 18.88 -8.86 -8.97
C PHE A 141 19.94 -9.13 -7.90
N ILE A 142 21.18 -8.74 -8.16
CA ILE A 142 22.31 -8.93 -7.23
C ILE A 142 22.71 -7.64 -6.53
N LYS A 143 22.87 -6.55 -7.29
CA LYS A 143 23.24 -5.24 -6.74
C LYS A 143 23.05 -4.11 -7.75
N PRO A 144 22.89 -2.85 -7.26
CA PRO A 144 22.90 -1.68 -8.13
C PRO A 144 24.29 -1.37 -8.68
N VAL A 145 24.33 -0.67 -9.81
CA VAL A 145 25.53 0.00 -10.34
C VAL A 145 25.36 1.49 -10.08
N MET A 146 26.24 2.05 -9.24
CA MET A 146 26.16 3.43 -8.77
C MET A 146 27.26 4.31 -9.36
N ASP A 147 26.94 5.57 -9.65
CA ASP A 147 27.87 6.67 -9.91
C ASP A 147 27.59 7.79 -8.90
N GLY A 148 28.30 7.77 -7.77
CA GLY A 148 27.99 8.59 -6.62
C GLY A 148 26.65 8.16 -5.99
N ASP A 149 25.70 9.07 -5.90
CA ASP A 149 24.32 8.86 -5.43
C ASP A 149 23.33 8.48 -6.57
N THR A 150 23.85 8.41 -7.79
CA THR A 150 23.05 8.15 -8.99
C THR A 150 23.12 6.67 -9.37
N ILE A 151 21.99 5.99 -9.46
CA ILE A 151 21.95 4.64 -10.01
C ILE A 151 21.97 4.69 -11.54
N VAL A 152 22.86 3.89 -12.14
CA VAL A 152 23.09 3.86 -13.60
C VAL A 152 22.93 2.46 -14.20
N GLY A 153 22.52 1.50 -13.41
CA GLY A 153 22.28 0.12 -13.88
C GLY A 153 22.14 -0.86 -12.74
N VAL A 154 22.10 -2.14 -13.12
CA VAL A 154 21.99 -3.27 -12.19
C VAL A 154 22.93 -4.40 -12.60
N VAL A 155 23.44 -5.14 -11.62
CA VAL A 155 24.08 -6.44 -11.81
C VAL A 155 23.05 -7.50 -11.48
N VAL A 156 22.90 -8.48 -12.35
CA VAL A 156 21.97 -9.60 -12.20
C VAL A 156 22.68 -10.92 -12.32
N GLU A 157 22.08 -12.00 -11.84
CA GLU A 157 22.49 -13.38 -12.14
C GLU A 157 21.48 -14.02 -13.08
N GLU A 158 21.94 -14.51 -14.22
CA GLU A 158 21.16 -15.18 -15.26
C GLU A 158 21.86 -16.48 -15.61
N ASN A 159 21.19 -17.62 -15.46
CA ASN A 159 21.76 -18.96 -15.72
C ASN A 159 23.07 -19.26 -14.96
N GLY A 160 23.26 -18.70 -13.77
CA GLY A 160 24.46 -18.88 -12.94
C GLY A 160 25.65 -18.01 -13.36
N GLU A 161 25.46 -17.05 -14.27
CA GLU A 161 26.46 -16.08 -14.69
C GLU A 161 25.98 -14.66 -14.38
N GLN A 162 26.88 -13.80 -13.92
CA GLN A 162 26.56 -12.40 -13.68
C GLN A 162 26.64 -11.59 -14.97
N ALA A 163 25.62 -10.76 -15.17
CA ALA A 163 25.55 -9.77 -16.24
C ALA A 163 25.30 -8.37 -15.66
N THR A 164 25.73 -7.35 -16.37
CA THR A 164 25.47 -5.96 -16.00
C THR A 164 24.65 -5.31 -17.10
N TYR A 165 23.57 -4.65 -16.73
CA TYR A 165 22.76 -3.83 -17.62
C TYR A 165 22.72 -2.39 -17.12
N THR A 166 22.89 -1.45 -18.04
CA THR A 166 22.91 0.00 -17.75
C THR A 166 21.67 0.68 -18.31
N ALA A 167 21.16 1.68 -17.58
CA ALA A 167 20.03 2.49 -18.03
C ALA A 167 20.06 3.91 -17.48
N SER A 168 19.37 4.80 -18.17
CA SER A 168 19.23 6.20 -17.76
C SER A 168 18.26 6.37 -16.59
N ARG A 169 17.29 5.45 -16.42
CA ARG A 169 16.31 5.44 -15.32
C ARG A 169 16.11 4.00 -14.83
N ILE A 170 15.93 3.86 -13.53
CA ILE A 170 15.63 2.58 -12.88
C ILE A 170 14.27 2.70 -12.17
N ILE A 171 13.42 1.69 -12.32
CA ILE A 171 12.19 1.55 -11.54
C ILE A 171 12.35 0.31 -10.68
N ASP A 172 12.37 0.50 -9.37
CA ASP A 172 12.32 -0.57 -8.39
C ASP A 172 10.85 -0.96 -8.17
N ALA A 173 10.48 -2.09 -8.73
CA ALA A 173 9.18 -2.73 -8.57
C ALA A 173 9.32 -4.04 -7.77
N THR A 174 10.45 -4.24 -7.09
CA THR A 174 10.59 -5.35 -6.17
C THR A 174 9.65 -5.15 -4.99
N VAL A 175 9.00 -6.21 -4.58
CA VAL A 175 7.97 -6.13 -3.52
C VAL A 175 8.50 -5.63 -2.17
N ASP A 176 9.83 -5.68 -1.97
CA ASP A 176 10.50 -5.32 -0.73
C ASP A 176 11.48 -4.13 -0.89
N ALA A 177 11.43 -3.37 -2.02
CA ALA A 177 12.34 -2.25 -2.35
C ALA A 177 13.82 -2.66 -2.28
N ASP A 178 14.17 -3.81 -2.86
CA ASP A 178 15.53 -4.38 -2.75
C ASP A 178 16.57 -3.57 -3.50
N VAL A 179 16.21 -3.01 -4.66
CA VAL A 179 17.11 -2.16 -5.44
C VAL A 179 17.39 -0.86 -4.72
N ALA A 180 16.33 -0.20 -4.21
CA ALA A 180 16.44 1.07 -3.50
C ALA A 180 17.24 0.92 -2.20
N ALA A 181 16.95 -0.11 -1.42
CA ALA A 181 17.68 -0.40 -0.19
C ALA A 181 19.16 -0.70 -0.46
N ALA A 182 19.46 -1.49 -1.49
CA ALA A 182 20.83 -1.79 -1.89
C ALA A 182 21.57 -0.56 -2.47
N ALA A 183 20.84 0.38 -3.07
CA ALA A 183 21.38 1.64 -3.57
C ALA A 183 21.61 2.68 -2.46
N GLY A 184 21.11 2.45 -1.24
CA GLY A 184 21.32 3.31 -0.07
C GLY A 184 20.14 4.25 0.22
N ALA A 185 18.99 4.06 -0.40
CA ALA A 185 17.79 4.83 -0.05
C ALA A 185 17.36 4.54 1.39
N PRO A 186 17.00 5.55 2.19
CA PRO A 186 16.51 5.35 3.55
C PRO A 186 15.12 4.69 3.53
N TYR A 187 14.86 3.85 4.54
CA TYR A 187 13.57 3.15 4.69
C TYR A 187 13.26 2.85 6.16
N THR A 188 11.99 2.55 6.42
CA THR A 188 11.51 1.92 7.66
C THR A 188 11.08 0.49 7.38
N VAL A 189 11.00 -0.34 8.41
CA VAL A 189 10.52 -1.73 8.30
C VAL A 189 9.27 -1.92 9.16
N ALA A 190 8.22 -2.45 8.55
CA ALA A 190 6.95 -2.73 9.25
C ALA A 190 6.46 -1.53 10.06
N GLY A 191 6.07 -1.72 11.32
CA GLY A 191 5.59 -0.64 12.22
C GLY A 191 6.69 0.20 12.87
N GLU A 192 7.90 0.26 12.33
CA GLU A 192 9.02 1.05 12.91
C GLU A 192 8.69 2.54 13.02
N ASP A 193 8.00 3.10 12.05
CA ASP A 193 7.56 4.50 11.99
C ASP A 193 6.59 4.88 13.11
N ILE A 194 5.84 3.91 13.64
CA ILE A 194 4.94 4.09 14.80
C ILE A 194 5.52 3.55 16.10
N GLY A 195 6.83 3.27 16.14
CA GLY A 195 7.54 2.77 17.33
C GLY A 195 7.30 1.29 17.64
N GLU A 196 6.87 0.49 16.67
CA GLU A 196 6.55 -0.94 16.81
C GLU A 196 7.43 -1.80 15.89
N LYS A 197 8.74 -1.77 16.08
CA LYS A 197 9.72 -2.47 15.22
C LYS A 197 9.50 -3.97 15.05
N GLU A 198 8.96 -4.62 16.09
CA GLU A 198 8.68 -6.06 16.08
C GLU A 198 7.26 -6.40 15.56
N ARG A 199 6.54 -5.40 15.06
CA ARG A 199 5.20 -5.60 14.54
C ARG A 199 5.25 -6.08 13.10
N HIS A 200 5.28 -7.40 12.91
CA HIS A 200 5.15 -8.02 11.61
C HIS A 200 3.72 -8.53 11.40
N MET A 201 3.05 -8.05 10.37
CA MET A 201 1.74 -8.56 9.98
C MET A 201 1.82 -10.04 9.60
N GLY A 202 0.83 -10.83 9.99
CA GLY A 202 0.73 -12.21 9.58
C GLY A 202 0.69 -12.34 8.06
N VAL A 203 1.50 -13.25 7.52
CA VAL A 203 1.51 -13.59 6.10
C VAL A 203 0.51 -14.71 5.81
N THR A 204 0.19 -14.94 4.53
CA THR A 204 -0.78 -15.98 4.15
C THR A 204 -0.17 -16.90 3.12
N LEU A 205 -0.37 -18.22 3.27
CA LEU A 205 -0.16 -19.18 2.19
C LEU A 205 -1.52 -19.51 1.57
N VAL A 206 -1.74 -19.11 0.32
CA VAL A 206 -2.93 -19.51 -0.43
C VAL A 206 -2.81 -20.98 -0.80
N PHE A 207 -3.88 -21.74 -0.61
CA PHE A 207 -3.94 -23.15 -0.94
C PHE A 207 -5.12 -23.47 -1.87
N GLU A 208 -4.97 -24.51 -2.65
CA GLU A 208 -5.93 -24.94 -3.66
C GLU A 208 -6.66 -26.17 -3.21
N LEU A 209 -8.00 -26.15 -3.29
CA LEU A 209 -8.86 -27.28 -3.00
C LEU A 209 -9.63 -27.70 -4.25
N SER A 210 -9.67 -29.00 -4.51
CA SER A 210 -10.57 -29.64 -5.46
C SER A 210 -11.80 -30.22 -4.76
N GLY A 211 -12.84 -30.60 -5.52
CA GLY A 211 -14.01 -31.33 -4.98
C GLY A 211 -15.03 -30.48 -4.23
N VAL A 212 -14.98 -29.17 -4.35
CA VAL A 212 -15.95 -28.25 -3.74
C VAL A 212 -17.32 -28.36 -4.43
N ASN A 213 -18.37 -28.45 -3.64
CA ASN A 213 -19.75 -28.31 -4.14
C ASN A 213 -20.17 -26.84 -4.06
N TRP A 214 -19.94 -26.12 -5.16
CA TRP A 214 -20.17 -24.67 -5.19
C TRP A 214 -21.60 -24.25 -4.94
N ASP A 215 -22.57 -24.99 -5.45
CA ASP A 215 -24.00 -24.70 -5.25
C ASP A 215 -24.36 -24.73 -3.75
N LYS A 216 -23.81 -25.69 -3.00
CA LYS A 216 -23.98 -25.73 -1.54
C LYS A 216 -23.28 -24.59 -0.81
N VAL A 217 -22.10 -24.16 -1.30
CA VAL A 217 -21.38 -23.00 -0.73
C VAL A 217 -22.22 -21.74 -0.88
N VAL A 218 -22.75 -21.50 -2.09
CA VAL A 218 -23.61 -20.34 -2.37
C VAL A 218 -24.87 -20.39 -1.50
N ASP A 219 -25.60 -21.52 -1.50
CA ASP A 219 -26.83 -21.68 -0.70
C ASP A 219 -26.58 -21.46 0.79
N TYR A 220 -25.48 -21.96 1.33
CA TYR A 220 -25.12 -21.77 2.73
C TYR A 220 -24.82 -20.31 3.08
N LEU A 221 -23.98 -19.63 2.29
CA LEU A 221 -23.52 -18.27 2.60
C LEU A 221 -24.60 -17.20 2.31
N GLU A 222 -25.47 -17.42 1.34
CA GLU A 222 -26.62 -16.55 1.09
C GLU A 222 -27.67 -16.60 2.22
N ASN A 223 -27.70 -17.70 2.99
CA ASN A 223 -28.61 -17.90 4.12
C ASN A 223 -27.92 -17.80 5.49
N ASP A 224 -26.65 -17.37 5.56
CA ASP A 224 -25.95 -17.12 6.82
C ASP A 224 -26.50 -15.84 7.48
N ASP A 225 -26.72 -15.90 8.80
CA ASP A 225 -27.17 -14.75 9.61
C ASP A 225 -26.10 -13.63 9.72
N ASN A 226 -24.87 -13.87 9.26
CA ASN A 226 -23.78 -12.90 9.29
C ASN A 226 -23.80 -12.03 8.03
N GLU A 227 -24.16 -10.76 8.17
CA GLU A 227 -24.20 -9.79 7.06
C GLU A 227 -22.85 -9.59 6.35
N GLY A 228 -21.72 -10.01 6.98
CA GLY A 228 -20.38 -9.97 6.39
C GLY A 228 -20.03 -11.18 5.54
N THR A 229 -20.98 -12.04 5.15
CA THR A 229 -20.78 -13.21 4.29
C THR A 229 -21.47 -13.04 2.95
N GLY A 230 -21.01 -13.77 1.94
CA GLY A 230 -21.65 -13.77 0.64
C GLY A 230 -20.97 -14.70 -0.36
N ALA A 231 -21.65 -14.89 -1.50
CA ALA A 231 -21.12 -15.66 -2.59
C ALA A 231 -21.64 -15.14 -3.94
N THR A 232 -20.88 -15.41 -4.99
CA THR A 232 -21.25 -15.20 -6.39
C THR A 232 -21.06 -16.52 -7.17
N ASP A 233 -21.19 -16.47 -8.47
CA ASP A 233 -20.83 -17.59 -9.35
C ASP A 233 -19.34 -17.96 -9.32
N LYS A 234 -18.46 -17.01 -8.95
CA LYS A 234 -17.00 -17.17 -8.95
C LYS A 234 -16.33 -17.00 -7.58
N THR A 235 -16.93 -16.26 -6.67
CA THR A 235 -16.31 -15.92 -5.38
C THR A 235 -17.19 -16.24 -4.20
N ALA A 236 -16.56 -16.51 -3.04
CA ALA A 236 -17.29 -16.64 -1.78
C ALA A 236 -16.42 -16.12 -0.62
N TRP A 237 -17.07 -15.49 0.35
CA TRP A 237 -16.43 -15.03 1.59
C TRP A 237 -17.33 -15.31 2.78
N GLY A 238 -16.75 -15.87 3.84
CA GLY A 238 -17.55 -16.30 5.01
C GLY A 238 -16.88 -17.40 5.81
N TYR A 239 -17.67 -18.29 6.41
CA TYR A 239 -17.20 -19.36 7.29
C TYR A 239 -16.36 -18.84 8.47
N THR A 240 -16.65 -17.66 8.95
CA THR A 240 -15.87 -16.99 9.98
C THR A 240 -15.89 -17.76 11.31
N ARG A 241 -17.05 -18.32 11.68
CA ARG A 241 -17.19 -19.12 12.92
C ARG A 241 -16.39 -20.41 12.82
N GLU A 242 -16.51 -21.11 11.71
CA GLU A 242 -15.85 -22.39 11.43
C GLU A 242 -14.33 -22.20 11.36
N GLY A 243 -13.87 -21.12 10.68
CA GLY A 243 -12.46 -20.80 10.57
C GLY A 243 -11.82 -20.52 11.92
N TYR A 244 -12.41 -19.64 12.71
CA TYR A 244 -11.87 -19.30 14.03
C TYR A 244 -12.05 -20.40 15.09
N ALA A 245 -12.93 -21.39 14.88
CA ALA A 245 -13.06 -22.54 15.74
C ALA A 245 -11.99 -23.62 15.51
N TYR A 246 -11.21 -23.52 14.44
CA TYR A 246 -10.07 -24.39 14.22
C TYR A 246 -8.97 -24.13 15.25
N GLU A 247 -8.49 -25.21 15.89
CA GLU A 247 -7.35 -25.18 16.83
C GLU A 247 -6.07 -25.62 16.09
N PRO A 248 -5.17 -24.69 15.74
CA PRO A 248 -3.95 -25.01 15.02
C PRO A 248 -3.04 -25.95 15.82
N LYS A 249 -2.25 -26.75 15.14
CA LYS A 249 -1.18 -27.57 15.74
C LYS A 249 0.11 -26.76 15.94
N ASP A 250 0.26 -25.69 15.16
CA ASP A 250 1.34 -24.71 15.31
C ASP A 250 0.75 -23.41 15.88
N ASP A 251 1.18 -23.00 17.08
CA ASP A 251 0.71 -21.81 17.80
C ASP A 251 0.93 -20.50 17.03
N LEU A 252 1.82 -20.51 16.03
CA LEU A 252 2.09 -19.38 15.13
C LEU A 252 1.24 -19.43 13.86
N MET A 253 0.12 -20.16 13.88
CA MET A 253 -0.83 -20.21 12.77
C MET A 253 -2.25 -19.90 13.20
N ARG A 254 -3.04 -19.49 12.25
CA ARG A 254 -4.48 -19.25 12.44
C ARG A 254 -5.21 -19.50 11.13
N LEU A 255 -6.31 -20.23 11.22
CA LEU A 255 -7.31 -20.25 10.17
C LEU A 255 -8.34 -19.14 10.46
N ARG A 256 -8.65 -18.32 9.45
CA ARG A 256 -9.72 -17.30 9.51
C ARG A 256 -10.89 -17.73 8.65
N GLY A 257 -11.93 -16.88 8.56
CA GLY A 257 -12.96 -17.02 7.55
C GLY A 257 -12.38 -17.10 6.14
N PHE A 258 -13.02 -17.84 5.27
CA PHE A 258 -12.55 -18.07 3.90
C PHE A 258 -12.86 -16.88 3.00
N ASN A 259 -11.84 -16.47 2.22
CA ASN A 259 -12.01 -15.75 0.97
C ASN A 259 -11.57 -16.70 -0.14
N VAL A 260 -12.50 -17.08 -1.01
CA VAL A 260 -12.26 -18.07 -2.06
C VAL A 260 -12.70 -17.56 -3.42
N ALA A 261 -11.94 -17.93 -4.46
CA ALA A 261 -12.40 -17.79 -5.83
C ALA A 261 -12.09 -19.05 -6.65
N ARG A 262 -12.97 -19.29 -7.61
CA ARG A 262 -12.93 -20.48 -8.47
C ARG A 262 -11.92 -20.29 -9.58
N GLN A 263 -11.30 -21.43 -9.96
CA GLN A 263 -10.54 -21.60 -11.20
C GLN A 263 -11.43 -22.22 -12.28
N ASP A 264 -11.04 -22.10 -13.54
CA ASP A 264 -11.78 -22.65 -14.69
C ASP A 264 -11.88 -24.18 -14.64
N ASN A 265 -10.92 -24.85 -13.98
CA ASN A 265 -10.95 -26.30 -13.75
C ASN A 265 -11.91 -26.74 -12.63
N GLY A 266 -12.58 -25.80 -11.98
CA GLY A 266 -13.52 -26.02 -10.86
C GLY A 266 -12.88 -26.13 -9.48
N ASN A 267 -11.56 -26.06 -9.36
CA ASN A 267 -10.89 -25.92 -8.07
C ASN A 267 -11.13 -24.52 -7.49
N VAL A 268 -10.86 -24.36 -6.21
CA VAL A 268 -10.93 -23.05 -5.54
C VAL A 268 -9.59 -22.72 -4.89
N LEU A 269 -9.24 -21.44 -4.92
CA LEU A 269 -8.08 -20.90 -4.20
C LEU A 269 -8.56 -20.23 -2.92
N VAL A 270 -7.92 -20.59 -1.80
CA VAL A 270 -8.37 -20.20 -0.46
C VAL A 270 -7.34 -19.30 0.21
N ASN A 271 -7.73 -18.04 0.43
CA ASN A 271 -6.94 -17.05 1.20
C ASN A 271 -7.49 -17.02 2.63
N ALA A 272 -6.96 -17.88 3.53
CA ALA A 272 -7.45 -17.99 4.91
C ALA A 272 -6.40 -18.40 5.94
N LEU A 273 -5.30 -19.05 5.54
CA LEU A 273 -4.27 -19.53 6.47
C LEU A 273 -3.24 -18.45 6.77
N ILE A 274 -3.34 -17.84 7.95
CA ILE A 274 -2.40 -16.84 8.45
C ILE A 274 -1.25 -17.52 9.18
N ILE A 275 -0.03 -17.07 8.91
CA ILE A 275 1.22 -17.54 9.48
C ILE A 275 1.90 -16.36 10.17
N PHE A 276 2.22 -16.50 11.45
CA PHE A 276 2.95 -15.50 12.22
C PHE A 276 4.43 -15.83 12.31
N GLY A 277 5.25 -14.83 12.64
CA GLY A 277 6.68 -14.98 12.88
C GLY A 277 7.48 -15.27 11.61
N VAL A 278 7.00 -14.82 10.45
CA VAL A 278 7.76 -14.82 9.20
C VAL A 278 8.41 -13.46 9.02
N ASP A 279 9.72 -13.48 8.88
CA ASP A 279 10.49 -12.30 8.45
C ASP A 279 10.41 -12.20 6.92
N ALA A 280 9.73 -11.18 6.44
CA ALA A 280 9.53 -10.92 5.02
C ALA A 280 10.84 -10.68 4.25
N MET A 281 11.89 -10.24 4.95
CA MET A 281 13.20 -9.91 4.39
C MET A 281 14.16 -11.11 4.32
N SER A 282 13.73 -12.29 4.79
CA SER A 282 14.55 -13.51 4.88
C SER A 282 13.95 -14.63 4.05
N GLU A 283 14.64 -15.03 2.97
CA GLU A 283 14.23 -16.17 2.14
C GLU A 283 14.13 -17.46 2.96
N GLU A 284 15.05 -17.66 3.91
CA GLU A 284 14.99 -18.83 4.82
C GLU A 284 13.73 -18.81 5.68
N SER A 285 13.36 -17.64 6.22
CA SER A 285 12.14 -17.48 7.02
C SER A 285 10.87 -17.69 6.19
N LYS A 286 10.84 -17.17 4.96
CA LYS A 286 9.74 -17.38 4.01
C LYS A 286 9.58 -18.87 3.68
N ALA A 287 10.67 -19.56 3.34
CA ALA A 287 10.66 -21.01 3.07
C ALA A 287 10.20 -21.84 4.28
N GLN A 288 10.65 -21.51 5.48
CA GLN A 288 10.20 -22.14 6.72
C GLN A 288 8.71 -21.90 6.96
N GLY A 289 8.21 -20.69 6.70
CA GLY A 289 6.78 -20.34 6.79
C GLY A 289 5.93 -21.20 5.87
N ILE A 290 6.34 -21.37 4.61
CA ILE A 290 5.66 -22.23 3.63
C ILE A 290 5.64 -23.69 4.10
N ALA A 291 6.79 -24.23 4.53
CA ALA A 291 6.89 -25.61 4.98
C ALA A 291 6.00 -25.91 6.20
N ARG A 292 5.94 -24.97 7.16
CA ARG A 292 5.07 -25.07 8.34
C ARG A 292 3.59 -25.05 7.93
N ALA A 293 3.21 -24.14 7.03
CA ALA A 293 1.84 -24.03 6.55
C ALA A 293 1.41 -25.28 5.77
N GLN A 294 2.26 -25.81 4.90
CA GLN A 294 1.98 -27.06 4.17
C GLN A 294 1.74 -28.24 5.13
N LYS A 295 2.50 -28.31 6.22
CA LYS A 295 2.28 -29.32 7.26
C LYS A 295 0.96 -29.12 8.01
N GLU A 296 0.58 -27.87 8.29
CA GLU A 296 -0.68 -27.56 8.96
C GLU A 296 -1.89 -27.91 8.09
N LEU A 297 -1.77 -27.80 6.76
CA LEU A 297 -2.83 -28.18 5.81
C LEU A 297 -3.20 -29.69 5.91
N GLU A 298 -2.31 -30.57 6.39
CA GLU A 298 -2.64 -31.97 6.66
C GLU A 298 -3.74 -32.11 7.73
N TYR A 299 -3.89 -31.13 8.62
CA TYR A 299 -4.93 -31.08 9.66
C TYR A 299 -6.10 -30.19 9.26
N ILE A 300 -5.84 -29.09 8.55
CA ILE A 300 -6.88 -28.15 8.08
C ILE A 300 -7.83 -28.85 7.11
N VAL A 301 -7.33 -29.58 6.11
CA VAL A 301 -8.18 -30.19 5.08
C VAL A 301 -9.19 -31.18 5.66
N PRO A 302 -8.83 -32.14 6.54
CA PRO A 302 -9.81 -32.96 7.24
C PRO A 302 -10.83 -32.15 8.06
N TYR A 303 -10.37 -31.13 8.80
CA TYR A 303 -11.24 -30.25 9.57
C TYR A 303 -12.25 -29.52 8.68
N VAL A 304 -11.84 -29.00 7.52
CA VAL A 304 -12.69 -28.33 6.54
C VAL A 304 -13.76 -29.29 6.01
N ARG A 305 -13.39 -30.55 5.70
CA ARG A 305 -14.37 -31.57 5.25
C ARG A 305 -15.47 -31.80 6.28
N GLU A 306 -15.14 -31.77 7.55
CA GLU A 306 -16.08 -32.07 8.64
C GLU A 306 -16.95 -30.88 9.03
N ASN A 307 -16.45 -29.65 8.85
CA ASN A 307 -17.08 -28.47 9.45
C ASN A 307 -17.59 -27.43 8.45
N PHE A 308 -17.17 -27.48 7.16
CA PHE A 308 -17.54 -26.46 6.18
C PHE A 308 -18.54 -27.04 5.16
N ILE A 309 -19.74 -26.47 5.15
CA ILE A 309 -20.81 -26.90 4.22
C ILE A 309 -20.38 -26.59 2.78
N GLY A 310 -20.50 -27.57 1.89
CA GLY A 310 -20.03 -27.50 0.49
C GLY A 310 -18.59 -27.97 0.28
N PHE A 311 -17.84 -28.23 1.36
CA PHE A 311 -16.45 -28.69 1.32
C PHE A 311 -16.27 -30.15 1.79
N GLU A 312 -17.33 -30.93 1.89
CA GLU A 312 -17.30 -32.29 2.46
C GLU A 312 -16.41 -33.28 1.70
N ASN A 313 -16.15 -33.03 0.42
CA ASN A 313 -15.37 -33.90 -0.46
C ASN A 313 -14.07 -33.28 -0.98
N VAL A 314 -13.59 -32.21 -0.33
CA VAL A 314 -12.41 -31.50 -0.82
C VAL A 314 -11.14 -32.32 -0.63
N GLU A 315 -10.20 -32.12 -1.55
CA GLU A 315 -8.83 -32.60 -1.47
C GLU A 315 -7.87 -31.44 -1.71
N LEU A 316 -6.71 -31.48 -1.04
CA LEU A 316 -5.64 -30.51 -1.28
C LEU A 316 -5.08 -30.74 -2.69
N ALA A 317 -5.27 -29.78 -3.59
CA ALA A 317 -4.76 -29.83 -4.96
C ALA A 317 -3.39 -29.16 -5.14
N GLY A 318 -3.02 -28.27 -4.21
CA GLY A 318 -1.71 -27.59 -4.21
C GLY A 318 -1.66 -26.40 -3.27
N THR A 319 -0.52 -25.72 -3.27
CA THR A 319 -0.32 -24.45 -2.58
C THR A 319 0.33 -23.44 -3.51
N ALA A 320 0.27 -22.16 -3.15
CA ALA A 320 1.09 -21.13 -3.77
C ALA A 320 2.58 -21.44 -3.55
N SER A 321 3.43 -20.98 -4.47
CA SER A 321 4.90 -21.01 -4.32
C SER A 321 5.41 -19.79 -3.53
N GLN A 322 4.64 -18.69 -3.53
CA GLN A 322 4.95 -17.46 -2.81
C GLN A 322 3.96 -17.22 -1.67
N LEU A 323 4.44 -16.56 -0.61
CA LEU A 323 3.60 -16.08 0.49
C LEU A 323 2.95 -14.74 0.14
N TYR A 324 1.72 -14.55 0.55
CA TYR A 324 1.11 -13.24 0.58
C TYR A 324 1.67 -12.44 1.77
N ILE A 325 2.70 -11.67 1.50
CA ILE A 325 3.34 -10.72 2.42
C ILE A 325 2.68 -9.36 2.23
N ARG A 326 2.25 -8.73 3.32
CA ARG A 326 1.51 -7.48 3.27
C ARG A 326 2.36 -6.24 3.53
N GLU A 327 3.45 -6.41 4.26
CA GLU A 327 4.30 -5.31 4.69
C GLU A 327 5.74 -5.81 4.86
N SER A 328 6.70 -4.98 4.43
CA SER A 328 8.13 -5.20 4.60
C SER A 328 8.84 -3.87 4.79
N ARG A 329 9.63 -3.39 3.83
CA ARG A 329 10.18 -2.04 3.82
C ARG A 329 9.16 -1.03 3.29
N HIS A 330 9.30 0.21 3.75
CA HIS A 330 8.72 1.41 3.16
C HIS A 330 9.85 2.43 2.99
N ILE A 331 10.15 2.84 1.77
CA ILE A 331 11.20 3.85 1.54
C ILE A 331 10.79 5.18 2.17
N ILE A 332 11.80 6.03 2.44
CA ILE A 332 11.57 7.43 2.76
C ILE A 332 11.78 8.23 1.47
N GLY A 333 10.69 8.78 0.94
CA GLY A 333 10.67 9.57 -0.30
C GLY A 333 10.50 11.06 -0.06
N GLU A 334 10.38 11.83 -1.14
CA GLU A 334 10.15 13.28 -1.11
C GLU A 334 8.82 13.65 -0.41
N TYR A 335 7.92 12.70 -0.30
CA TYR A 335 6.71 12.76 0.51
C TYR A 335 6.39 11.39 1.08
N GLN A 336 6.06 11.33 2.36
CA GLN A 336 5.58 10.10 2.97
C GLN A 336 4.06 10.19 3.14
N LEU A 337 3.32 9.32 2.43
CA LEU A 337 1.87 9.24 2.55
C LEU A 337 1.48 8.79 3.95
N THR A 338 0.61 9.54 4.60
CA THR A 338 0.18 9.29 5.98
C THR A 338 -1.24 8.76 6.06
N ILE A 339 -1.59 8.16 7.22
CA ILE A 339 -2.98 7.74 7.48
C ILE A 339 -3.95 8.93 7.46
N ASP A 340 -3.47 10.14 7.76
CA ASP A 340 -4.29 11.34 7.68
C ASP A 340 -4.59 11.72 6.23
N ASP A 341 -3.63 11.57 5.29
CA ASP A 341 -3.88 11.78 3.86
C ASP A 341 -4.99 10.84 3.35
N VAL A 342 -4.92 9.57 3.77
CA VAL A 342 -5.91 8.55 3.41
C VAL A 342 -7.29 8.90 3.95
N LEU A 343 -7.42 9.14 5.27
CA LEU A 343 -8.73 9.27 5.92
C LEU A 343 -9.33 10.68 5.88
N GLU A 344 -8.52 11.69 5.56
CA GLU A 344 -9.00 13.04 5.23
C GLU A 344 -9.38 13.16 3.74
N ASN A 345 -9.26 12.08 2.97
CA ASN A 345 -9.55 12.06 1.54
C ASN A 345 -8.79 13.16 0.77
N ARG A 346 -7.47 13.28 1.02
CA ARG A 346 -6.70 14.39 0.45
C ARG A 346 -6.50 14.25 -1.04
N ASP A 347 -6.86 15.30 -1.76
CA ASP A 347 -6.40 15.52 -3.13
C ASP A 347 -4.99 16.14 -3.10
N GLN A 348 -4.10 15.61 -3.92
CA GLN A 348 -2.71 16.06 -4.03
C GLN A 348 -2.50 16.70 -5.41
N TRP A 349 -1.79 17.83 -5.45
CA TRP A 349 -1.49 18.53 -6.72
C TRP A 349 -0.66 17.66 -7.68
N ASP A 350 0.19 16.80 -7.12
CA ASP A 350 1.08 15.90 -7.85
C ASP A 350 0.54 14.46 -7.90
N LYS A 351 -0.79 14.30 -7.85
CA LYS A 351 -1.42 12.98 -7.92
C LYS A 351 -1.08 12.22 -9.18
N ILE A 352 -0.73 10.94 -9.02
CA ILE A 352 -0.49 9.99 -10.11
C ILE A 352 -1.52 8.86 -10.13
N ALA A 353 -2.26 8.68 -9.05
CA ALA A 353 -3.41 7.79 -8.95
C ALA A 353 -4.44 8.38 -7.98
N ILE A 354 -5.72 8.02 -8.18
CA ILE A 354 -6.80 8.22 -7.22
C ILE A 354 -7.29 6.84 -6.83
N VAL A 355 -7.34 6.59 -5.53
CA VAL A 355 -7.55 5.25 -4.98
C VAL A 355 -8.51 5.29 -3.79
N ALA A 356 -9.06 4.14 -3.43
CA ALA A 356 -9.88 3.94 -2.23
C ALA A 356 -9.71 2.50 -1.75
N TYR A 357 -9.39 2.35 -0.50
CA TYR A 357 -9.40 1.05 0.19
C TYR A 357 -9.38 1.30 1.71
N PRO A 358 -10.09 0.51 2.52
CA PRO A 358 -9.98 0.62 3.98
C PRO A 358 -8.55 0.43 4.45
N ALA A 359 -8.11 1.22 5.43
CA ALA A 359 -6.78 1.04 6.04
C ALA A 359 -6.82 -0.22 6.93
N ASP A 360 -6.61 -1.37 6.29
CA ASP A 360 -6.70 -2.71 6.86
C ASP A 360 -5.34 -3.18 7.39
N ILE A 361 -5.23 -3.21 8.71
CA ILE A 361 -4.05 -3.68 9.43
C ILE A 361 -4.28 -5.13 9.85
N GLN A 362 -3.49 -6.04 9.30
CA GLN A 362 -3.63 -7.46 9.57
C GLN A 362 -3.16 -7.85 10.97
N PRO A 363 -3.64 -8.99 11.52
CA PRO A 363 -3.20 -9.47 12.83
C PRO A 363 -1.70 -9.73 12.89
N THR A 364 -1.15 -9.64 14.09
CA THR A 364 0.25 -9.98 14.41
C THR A 364 0.28 -11.09 15.45
N ALA A 365 1.44 -11.66 15.77
CA ALA A 365 1.58 -12.66 16.81
C ALA A 365 1.09 -12.18 18.20
N GLY A 366 1.21 -10.87 18.46
CA GLY A 366 0.77 -10.27 19.74
C GLY A 366 -0.68 -9.75 19.70
N GLN A 367 -1.21 -9.43 18.52
CA GLN A 367 -2.59 -8.95 18.31
C GLN A 367 -3.27 -9.81 17.27
N THR A 368 -4.02 -10.78 17.72
CA THR A 368 -4.54 -11.87 16.88
C THR A 368 -5.74 -11.50 15.99
N TYR A 369 -6.25 -10.28 16.07
CA TYR A 369 -7.31 -9.76 15.20
C TYR A 369 -6.78 -8.57 14.41
N GLY A 370 -7.17 -8.49 13.14
CA GLY A 370 -6.93 -7.31 12.30
C GLY A 370 -7.76 -6.12 12.77
N THR A 371 -7.35 -4.93 12.34
CA THR A 371 -8.01 -3.66 12.70
C THR A 371 -8.17 -2.81 11.45
N VAL A 372 -9.37 -2.29 11.21
CA VAL A 372 -9.60 -1.27 10.19
C VAL A 372 -9.51 0.10 10.85
N ILE A 373 -8.44 0.84 10.54
CA ILE A 373 -8.21 2.18 11.11
C ILE A 373 -9.29 3.17 10.65
N GLY A 374 -9.72 3.03 9.40
CA GLY A 374 -10.81 3.77 8.79
C GLY A 374 -10.96 3.42 7.31
N SER A 375 -11.96 3.99 6.65
CA SER A 375 -12.31 3.74 5.25
C SER A 375 -12.48 5.07 4.52
N PRO A 376 -11.57 5.44 3.60
CA PRO A 376 -11.71 6.64 2.78
C PRO A 376 -12.81 6.45 1.72
N ASP A 377 -13.34 7.57 1.19
CA ASP A 377 -14.09 7.55 -0.06
C ASP A 377 -13.12 7.48 -1.25
N ARG A 378 -12.14 8.36 -1.27
CA ARG A 378 -11.03 8.39 -2.23
C ARG A 378 -9.90 9.28 -1.71
N TYR A 379 -8.67 8.99 -2.10
CA TYR A 379 -7.52 9.85 -1.84
C TYR A 379 -6.51 9.74 -2.98
N ALA A 380 -5.59 10.70 -3.06
CA ALA A 380 -4.58 10.74 -4.12
C ALA A 380 -3.26 10.11 -3.66
N ILE A 381 -2.62 9.35 -4.55
CA ILE A 381 -1.21 8.95 -4.42
C ILE A 381 -0.35 10.04 -5.08
N PRO A 382 0.51 10.74 -4.33
CA PRO A 382 1.37 11.78 -4.88
C PRO A 382 2.59 11.21 -5.59
N PHE A 383 3.06 11.83 -6.67
CA PHE A 383 4.29 11.45 -7.37
C PHE A 383 5.50 11.42 -6.43
N ARG A 384 5.56 12.38 -5.51
CA ARG A 384 6.62 12.48 -4.50
C ARG A 384 6.76 11.23 -3.62
N SER A 385 5.72 10.40 -3.47
CA SER A 385 5.79 9.17 -2.66
C SER A 385 6.53 8.03 -3.35
N ILE A 386 6.77 8.11 -4.66
CA ILE A 386 7.55 7.11 -5.38
C ILE A 386 8.97 7.58 -5.70
N VAL A 387 9.37 8.80 -5.28
CA VAL A 387 10.71 9.37 -5.48
C VAL A 387 11.52 9.19 -4.19
N PRO A 388 12.50 8.25 -4.12
CA PRO A 388 13.28 8.01 -2.91
C PRO A 388 14.22 9.17 -2.57
N LEU A 389 14.47 9.40 -1.27
CA LEU A 389 15.56 10.27 -0.85
C LEU A 389 16.93 9.61 -1.11
N GLU A 390 17.96 10.44 -1.25
CA GLU A 390 19.39 10.06 -1.30
C GLU A 390 19.80 9.21 -2.51
N VAL A 391 18.90 8.77 -3.39
CA VAL A 391 19.20 8.04 -4.62
C VAL A 391 18.58 8.76 -5.81
N GLU A 392 19.41 9.09 -6.81
CA GLU A 392 18.99 9.73 -8.05
C GLU A 392 18.72 8.72 -9.17
N ASN A 393 17.90 9.11 -10.17
CA ASN A 393 17.53 8.30 -11.34
C ASN A 393 16.64 7.07 -11.02
N MET A 394 16.03 7.03 -9.84
CA MET A 394 15.20 5.91 -9.40
C MET A 394 13.78 6.35 -9.05
N LEU A 395 12.81 5.47 -9.33
CA LEU A 395 11.47 5.46 -8.73
C LEU A 395 11.26 4.13 -8.02
N VAL A 396 10.47 4.14 -6.93
CA VAL A 396 10.08 2.94 -6.17
C VAL A 396 8.57 2.87 -6.12
N ILE A 397 7.99 1.78 -6.60
CA ILE A 397 6.55 1.60 -6.76
C ILE A 397 6.04 0.39 -5.99
N GLY A 398 4.71 0.31 -5.85
CA GLY A 398 4.04 -0.78 -5.16
C GLY A 398 4.03 -0.60 -3.64
N ARG A 399 3.88 -1.71 -2.92
CA ARG A 399 3.66 -1.69 -1.46
C ARG A 399 4.82 -1.10 -0.64
N SER A 400 6.01 -0.99 -1.22
CA SER A 400 7.22 -0.45 -0.58
C SER A 400 7.50 1.01 -0.92
N ALA A 401 6.61 1.70 -1.63
CA ALA A 401 6.67 3.15 -1.85
C ALA A 401 6.65 3.91 -0.50
N SER A 402 6.83 5.23 -0.55
CA SER A 402 6.97 6.05 0.66
C SER A 402 5.63 6.25 1.38
N TYR A 403 5.28 5.26 2.17
CA TYR A 403 4.08 5.19 2.98
C TYR A 403 4.41 5.01 4.45
N THR A 404 3.62 5.59 5.35
CA THR A 404 3.61 5.14 6.74
C THR A 404 2.98 3.74 6.83
N SER A 405 3.37 2.93 7.82
CA SER A 405 2.82 1.60 8.04
C SER A 405 1.29 1.57 8.06
N LEU A 406 0.65 2.57 8.67
CA LEU A 406 -0.81 2.65 8.71
C LEU A 406 -1.42 3.04 7.36
N ALA A 407 -0.79 3.96 6.61
CA ALA A 407 -1.24 4.32 5.27
C ALA A 407 -1.09 3.16 4.29
N ALA A 408 -0.01 2.39 4.41
CA ALA A 408 0.22 1.17 3.64
C ALA A 408 -0.91 0.15 3.81
N GLY A 409 -1.60 0.14 4.96
CA GLY A 409 -2.82 -0.66 5.15
C GLY A 409 -3.87 -0.46 4.04
N SER A 410 -3.93 0.75 3.47
CA SER A 410 -4.80 1.10 2.33
C SER A 410 -4.05 1.09 0.99
N ALA A 411 -2.86 1.71 0.93
CA ALA A 411 -2.16 1.99 -0.32
C ALA A 411 -1.44 0.78 -0.96
N ARG A 412 -1.30 -0.34 -0.24
CA ARG A 412 -0.58 -1.55 -0.70
C ARG A 412 -1.38 -2.48 -1.62
N VAL A 413 -2.64 -2.20 -1.90
CA VAL A 413 -3.45 -3.11 -2.74
C VAL A 413 -3.00 -3.05 -4.20
N ILE A 414 -3.09 -4.19 -4.89
CA ILE A 414 -2.54 -4.38 -6.23
C ILE A 414 -2.95 -3.30 -7.23
N PRO A 415 -4.22 -2.86 -7.31
CA PRO A 415 -4.61 -1.81 -8.24
C PRO A 415 -3.85 -0.49 -8.04
N VAL A 416 -3.45 -0.17 -6.80
CA VAL A 416 -2.64 1.03 -6.50
C VAL A 416 -1.26 0.89 -7.12
N GLY A 417 -0.56 -0.21 -6.85
CA GLY A 417 0.76 -0.48 -7.44
C GLY A 417 0.75 -0.48 -8.97
N MET A 418 -0.30 -1.04 -9.60
CA MET A 418 -0.46 -1.01 -11.06
C MET A 418 -0.58 0.41 -11.61
N ALA A 419 -1.34 1.29 -10.93
CA ALA A 419 -1.46 2.69 -11.32
C ALA A 419 -0.14 3.47 -11.12
N GLU A 420 0.60 3.18 -10.03
CA GLU A 420 1.94 3.74 -9.81
C GLU A 420 2.91 3.29 -10.90
N GLY A 421 2.86 2.01 -11.30
CA GLY A 421 3.67 1.48 -12.37
C GLY A 421 3.41 2.19 -13.70
N GLU A 422 2.14 2.36 -14.06
CA GLU A 422 1.76 3.12 -15.26
C GLU A 422 2.31 4.55 -15.21
N ALA A 423 2.19 5.21 -14.05
CA ALA A 423 2.67 6.58 -13.86
C ALA A 423 4.21 6.66 -13.91
N ALA A 424 4.92 5.70 -13.32
CA ALA A 424 6.38 5.64 -13.34
C ALA A 424 6.94 5.52 -14.77
N GLY A 425 6.26 4.75 -15.63
CA GLY A 425 6.62 4.65 -17.05
C GLY A 425 6.47 5.97 -17.80
N VAL A 426 5.33 6.66 -17.62
CA VAL A 426 5.08 7.99 -18.22
C VAL A 426 6.07 9.03 -17.68
N ALA A 427 6.31 9.04 -16.36
CA ALA A 427 7.24 9.96 -15.71
C ALA A 427 8.69 9.75 -16.21
N SER A 428 9.10 8.50 -16.43
CA SER A 428 10.41 8.17 -16.99
C SER A 428 10.57 8.76 -18.40
N ALA A 429 9.55 8.64 -19.23
CA ALA A 429 9.56 9.23 -20.58
C ALA A 429 9.62 10.78 -20.51
N TYR A 430 8.82 11.40 -19.64
CA TYR A 430 8.86 12.84 -19.45
C TYR A 430 10.24 13.32 -18.99
N SER A 431 10.80 12.64 -17.98
CA SER A 431 12.12 12.92 -17.41
C SER A 431 13.23 12.91 -18.46
N LEU A 432 13.27 11.85 -19.29
CA LEU A 432 14.27 11.70 -20.33
C LEU A 432 14.09 12.71 -21.46
N ASN A 433 12.85 12.93 -21.92
CA ASN A 433 12.55 13.84 -23.01
C ASN A 433 12.84 15.32 -22.68
N ASN A 434 12.77 15.69 -21.40
CA ASN A 434 13.01 17.05 -20.94
C ASN A 434 14.33 17.23 -20.20
N ALA A 435 15.15 16.17 -20.09
CA ALA A 435 16.42 16.13 -19.34
C ALA A 435 16.29 16.69 -17.91
N ILE A 436 15.23 16.30 -17.21
CA ILE A 436 14.91 16.69 -15.83
C ILE A 436 14.99 15.45 -14.92
N SER A 437 15.54 15.59 -13.71
CA SER A 437 15.54 14.50 -12.72
C SER A 437 14.15 14.22 -12.16
N PHE A 438 13.91 13.02 -11.59
CA PHE A 438 12.66 12.73 -10.90
C PHE A 438 12.44 13.65 -9.69
N ARG A 439 13.53 13.98 -8.99
CA ARG A 439 13.51 14.88 -7.84
C ARG A 439 13.12 16.30 -8.24
N ASP A 440 13.69 16.83 -9.31
CA ASP A 440 13.29 18.15 -9.83
C ASP A 440 11.84 18.14 -10.32
N MET A 441 11.39 17.05 -10.99
CA MET A 441 9.98 16.88 -11.37
C MET A 441 9.04 16.93 -10.18
N SER A 442 9.45 16.33 -9.05
CA SER A 442 8.64 16.28 -7.83
C SER A 442 8.33 17.65 -7.23
N ALA A 443 9.07 18.68 -7.63
CA ALA A 443 8.89 20.07 -7.22
C ALA A 443 8.34 20.98 -8.36
N ASP A 444 8.11 20.43 -9.57
CA ASP A 444 7.68 21.18 -10.75
C ASP A 444 6.22 20.86 -11.13
N GLU A 445 5.30 21.78 -10.78
CA GLU A 445 3.87 21.64 -11.07
C GLU A 445 3.59 21.49 -12.59
N ALA A 446 4.39 22.15 -13.45
CA ALA A 446 4.20 22.05 -14.90
C ALA A 446 4.62 20.69 -15.44
N ALA A 447 5.72 20.13 -14.95
CA ALA A 447 6.18 18.79 -15.28
C ALA A 447 5.12 17.75 -14.88
N ILE A 448 4.62 17.84 -13.67
CA ILE A 448 3.58 16.92 -13.17
C ILE A 448 2.27 17.07 -13.96
N ALA A 449 1.85 18.28 -14.29
CA ALA A 449 0.65 18.50 -15.10
C ALA A 449 0.74 17.84 -16.49
N ASP A 450 1.92 17.85 -17.13
CA ASP A 450 2.14 17.16 -18.41
C ASP A 450 2.14 15.63 -18.25
N VAL A 451 2.70 15.08 -17.14
CA VAL A 451 2.60 13.65 -16.79
C VAL A 451 1.13 13.27 -16.60
N GLN A 452 0.38 14.00 -15.76
CA GLN A 452 -1.05 13.77 -15.52
C GLN A 452 -1.87 13.83 -16.82
N LYS A 453 -1.59 14.79 -17.68
CA LYS A 453 -2.24 14.90 -19.00
C LYS A 453 -1.97 13.69 -19.88
N THR A 454 -0.78 13.12 -19.82
CA THR A 454 -0.42 11.92 -20.58
C THR A 454 -1.12 10.69 -19.99
N LEU A 455 -1.12 10.53 -18.67
CA LEU A 455 -1.84 9.47 -17.98
C LEU A 455 -3.34 9.49 -18.28
N LYS A 456 -3.99 10.68 -18.23
CA LYS A 456 -5.41 10.83 -18.62
C LYS A 456 -5.68 10.42 -20.06
N LYS A 457 -4.75 10.66 -21.00
CA LYS A 457 -4.88 10.18 -22.38
C LYS A 457 -4.76 8.65 -22.51
N GLN A 458 -4.03 8.01 -21.62
CA GLN A 458 -3.89 6.56 -21.54
C GLN A 458 -5.04 5.89 -20.77
N GLY A 459 -5.97 6.69 -20.25
CA GLY A 459 -7.18 6.20 -19.59
C GLY A 459 -7.17 6.31 -18.06
N ALA A 460 -6.11 6.80 -17.43
CA ALA A 460 -6.08 6.99 -15.98
C ALA A 460 -7.11 8.03 -15.52
N TYR A 461 -7.79 7.76 -14.41
CA TYR A 461 -8.71 8.69 -13.76
C TYR A 461 -7.95 9.56 -12.75
N LEU A 462 -7.83 10.86 -13.03
CA LEU A 462 -7.09 11.84 -12.21
C LEU A 462 -7.84 13.17 -12.10
N ASP A 463 -9.18 13.14 -12.03
CA ASP A 463 -9.97 14.36 -11.86
C ASP A 463 -9.83 14.90 -10.44
N ASP A 464 -9.92 16.22 -10.29
CA ASP A 464 -9.89 16.87 -8.98
C ASP A 464 -11.14 16.48 -8.18
N PHE A 465 -10.98 16.33 -6.86
CA PHE A 465 -12.06 15.96 -5.97
C PHE A 465 -11.95 16.69 -4.63
N GLU A 466 -13.07 16.82 -3.96
CA GLU A 466 -13.19 17.31 -2.59
C GLU A 466 -14.18 16.41 -1.86
N VAL A 467 -13.73 15.74 -0.81
CA VAL A 467 -14.55 14.88 0.04
C VAL A 467 -14.45 15.36 1.47
N HIS A 468 -15.59 15.62 2.07
CA HIS A 468 -15.69 16.08 3.45
C HIS A 468 -16.19 14.97 4.36
N GLU A 469 -15.45 14.68 5.41
CA GLU A 469 -15.80 13.68 6.42
C GLU A 469 -16.34 14.36 7.69
N ALA A 470 -17.53 13.97 8.12
CA ALA A 470 -18.21 14.60 9.26
C ALA A 470 -17.40 14.54 10.57
N PHE A 471 -16.60 13.49 10.77
CA PHE A 471 -15.77 13.38 11.97
C PHE A 471 -14.69 14.47 12.07
N MET A 472 -14.31 15.09 10.95
CA MET A 472 -13.32 16.18 10.94
C MET A 472 -13.87 17.48 11.54
N GLU A 473 -15.18 17.64 11.60
CA GLU A 473 -15.83 18.81 12.23
C GLU A 473 -15.90 18.70 13.76
N HIS A 474 -15.66 17.51 14.30
CA HIS A 474 -15.75 17.30 15.74
C HIS A 474 -14.61 18.03 16.48
N TRP A 475 -14.93 18.74 17.57
CA TRP A 475 -13.96 19.53 18.33
C TRP A 475 -12.72 18.73 18.81
N ALA A 476 -12.89 17.43 19.08
CA ALA A 476 -11.79 16.53 19.50
C ALA A 476 -10.98 15.94 18.32
N TYR A 477 -11.26 16.35 17.09
CA TYR A 477 -10.56 15.80 15.92
C TYR A 477 -9.02 15.98 15.98
N PRO A 478 -8.44 17.08 16.49
CA PRO A 478 -6.99 17.17 16.67
C PRO A 478 -6.40 16.05 17.54
N GLY A 479 -7.10 15.64 18.60
CA GLY A 479 -6.70 14.50 19.43
C GLY A 479 -6.87 13.16 18.71
N VAL A 480 -7.95 13.00 17.94
CA VAL A 480 -8.17 11.82 17.08
C VAL A 480 -6.98 11.62 16.15
N LYS A 481 -6.51 12.66 15.47
CA LYS A 481 -5.35 12.58 14.55
C LYS A 481 -4.11 12.04 15.27
N VAL A 482 -3.77 12.59 16.43
CA VAL A 482 -2.59 12.16 17.19
C VAL A 482 -2.71 10.68 17.59
N ILE A 483 -3.82 10.28 18.19
CA ILE A 483 -3.97 8.89 18.69
C ILE A 483 -4.12 7.90 17.55
N ARG A 484 -4.78 8.28 16.45
CA ARG A 484 -4.93 7.48 15.24
C ARG A 484 -3.59 7.25 14.55
N SER A 485 -2.75 8.29 14.41
CA SER A 485 -1.42 8.16 13.79
C SER A 485 -0.47 7.24 14.56
N LEU A 486 -0.78 6.96 15.84
CA LEU A 486 -0.07 5.97 16.66
C LEU A 486 -0.62 4.54 16.49
N GLY A 487 -1.66 4.32 15.69
CA GLY A 487 -2.34 3.04 15.55
C GLY A 487 -3.16 2.63 16.78
N LEU A 488 -3.55 3.58 17.63
CA LEU A 488 -4.24 3.34 18.90
C LEU A 488 -5.72 3.71 18.88
N LEU A 489 -6.23 4.13 17.72
CA LEU A 489 -7.62 4.50 17.52
C LEU A 489 -8.08 4.06 16.14
N ASP A 490 -9.18 3.33 16.10
CA ASP A 490 -9.83 2.83 14.89
C ASP A 490 -11.25 3.39 14.77
N GLY A 491 -11.65 3.68 13.54
CA GLY A 491 -13.00 4.10 13.16
C GLY A 491 -13.80 3.01 12.45
N GLY A 492 -13.17 1.87 12.17
CA GLY A 492 -13.79 0.80 11.37
C GLY A 492 -14.15 1.25 9.95
N TYR A 493 -15.03 0.52 9.30
CA TYR A 493 -15.51 0.84 7.94
C TYR A 493 -16.40 2.10 7.88
N SER A 494 -16.97 2.52 9.01
CA SER A 494 -17.86 3.70 9.09
C SER A 494 -17.16 4.98 9.53
N ASN A 495 -15.87 4.94 9.83
CA ASN A 495 -15.10 6.04 10.43
C ASN A 495 -15.70 6.56 11.75
N ASP A 496 -16.34 5.66 12.51
CA ASP A 496 -16.95 6.01 13.80
C ASP A 496 -15.96 5.79 14.95
N TYR A 497 -15.39 6.89 15.42
CA TYR A 497 -14.47 6.88 16.57
C TYR A 497 -15.17 6.83 17.93
N ARG A 498 -16.50 6.81 17.95
CA ARG A 498 -17.35 6.78 19.17
C ARG A 498 -17.01 7.89 20.15
N LEU A 499 -16.87 9.13 19.63
CA LEU A 499 -16.38 10.29 20.39
C LEU A 499 -17.38 10.74 21.47
N ASP A 500 -18.67 10.59 21.21
CA ASP A 500 -19.78 10.96 22.10
C ASP A 500 -20.22 9.83 23.04
N GLU A 501 -19.48 8.72 23.10
CA GLU A 501 -19.73 7.64 24.04
C GLU A 501 -18.88 7.77 25.31
N PRO A 502 -19.38 7.29 26.47
CA PRO A 502 -18.58 7.27 27.70
C PRO A 502 -17.28 6.46 27.54
N MET A 503 -16.16 6.98 28.03
CA MET A 503 -14.87 6.32 27.96
C MET A 503 -14.79 5.14 28.94
N GLY A 504 -14.59 3.94 28.41
CA GLY A 504 -14.40 2.74 29.21
C GLY A 504 -12.98 2.63 29.80
N LYS A 505 -12.88 2.01 30.98
CA LYS A 505 -11.64 1.81 31.74
C LYS A 505 -10.50 1.24 30.90
N TRP A 506 -10.73 0.10 30.27
CA TRP A 506 -9.71 -0.62 29.51
C TRP A 506 -9.24 0.17 28.28
N ARG A 507 -10.16 0.85 27.62
CA ARG A 507 -9.84 1.71 26.47
C ARG A 507 -8.93 2.87 26.90
N LEU A 508 -9.29 3.57 27.97
CA LEU A 508 -8.49 4.68 28.51
C LEU A 508 -7.10 4.21 28.97
N GLN A 509 -7.04 3.16 29.78
CA GLN A 509 -5.81 2.63 30.34
C GLN A 509 -4.82 2.18 29.23
N ASN A 510 -5.31 1.43 28.23
CA ASN A 510 -4.51 0.98 27.11
C ASN A 510 -4.06 2.16 26.24
N MET A 511 -4.93 3.12 25.97
CA MET A 511 -4.59 4.30 25.20
C MET A 511 -3.48 5.12 25.86
N ILE A 512 -3.57 5.40 27.16
CA ILE A 512 -2.52 6.11 27.91
C ILE A 512 -1.20 5.33 27.85
N ASN A 513 -1.21 4.08 28.30
CA ASN A 513 0.01 3.29 28.41
C ASN A 513 0.70 3.09 27.05
N ASN A 514 -0.06 2.80 25.99
CA ASN A 514 0.52 2.55 24.68
C ASN A 514 0.98 3.82 23.98
N SER A 515 0.28 4.96 24.15
CA SER A 515 0.78 6.22 23.61
C SER A 515 2.06 6.68 24.30
N LEU A 516 2.13 6.61 25.63
CA LEU A 516 3.33 7.00 26.36
C LEU A 516 4.54 6.08 26.11
N LYS A 517 4.33 4.77 25.93
CA LYS A 517 5.41 3.87 25.50
C LYS A 517 6.07 4.31 24.19
N LYS A 518 5.30 4.88 23.27
CA LYS A 518 5.79 5.33 21.95
C LYS A 518 6.63 6.62 22.03
N THR A 519 6.62 7.34 23.16
CA THR A 519 7.52 8.50 23.38
C THR A 519 8.95 8.08 23.70
N GLY A 520 9.18 6.84 24.11
CA GLY A 520 10.48 6.37 24.61
C GLY A 520 10.84 6.90 26.01
N SER A 521 9.97 7.67 26.64
CA SER A 521 10.18 8.23 27.96
C SER A 521 9.84 7.24 29.08
N ASP A 522 10.52 7.35 30.22
CA ASP A 522 10.16 6.60 31.42
C ASP A 522 8.87 7.16 32.03
N PHE A 523 7.91 6.30 32.30
CA PHE A 523 6.68 6.65 32.99
C PHE A 523 6.16 5.47 33.82
N ALA A 524 5.37 5.79 34.86
CA ALA A 524 4.72 4.76 35.67
C ALA A 524 3.50 4.22 34.94
N LEU A 525 3.46 2.89 34.70
CA LEU A 525 2.30 2.23 34.09
C LEU A 525 1.01 2.54 34.88
N VAL A 526 -0.04 2.81 34.13
CA VAL A 526 -1.38 3.06 34.70
C VAL A 526 -2.10 1.74 34.84
N GLU A 527 -2.32 1.30 36.09
CA GLU A 527 -3.02 0.04 36.43
C GLU A 527 -4.25 0.29 37.32
N ASP A 528 -4.42 1.51 37.82
CA ASP A 528 -5.29 1.87 38.94
C ASP A 528 -6.49 2.77 38.55
N ILE A 529 -6.89 2.79 37.27
CA ILE A 529 -8.13 3.47 36.87
C ILE A 529 -9.33 2.70 37.46
N THR A 530 -10.14 3.38 38.27
CA THR A 530 -11.34 2.78 38.85
C THR A 530 -12.45 2.63 37.81
N ASP A 531 -13.33 1.64 38.02
CA ASP A 531 -14.51 1.40 37.18
C ASP A 531 -15.77 1.65 38.01
N PRO A 532 -16.69 2.51 37.55
CA PRO A 532 -16.68 3.27 36.29
C PRO A 532 -15.64 4.40 36.29
N VAL A 533 -15.20 4.77 35.08
CA VAL A 533 -14.29 5.92 34.87
C VAL A 533 -15.09 7.19 35.15
N THR A 534 -14.48 8.11 35.95
CA THR A 534 -15.02 9.46 36.17
C THR A 534 -13.99 10.51 35.74
N ASN A 535 -14.45 11.74 35.49
CA ASN A 535 -13.55 12.86 35.22
C ASN A 535 -12.51 13.02 36.33
N GLY A 536 -12.93 12.83 37.58
CA GLY A 536 -12.03 12.92 38.75
C GLY A 536 -10.88 11.94 38.70
N ASN A 537 -11.17 10.65 38.45
CA ASN A 537 -10.09 9.65 38.39
C ASN A 537 -9.24 9.74 37.13
N MET A 538 -9.79 10.13 35.98
CA MET A 538 -9.04 10.43 34.76
C MET A 538 -8.05 11.59 34.96
N ILE A 539 -8.51 12.69 35.52
CA ILE A 539 -7.70 13.88 35.81
C ILE A 539 -6.62 13.58 36.86
N ALA A 540 -6.93 12.78 37.90
CA ALA A 540 -5.94 12.35 38.87
C ALA A 540 -4.80 11.52 38.26
N VAL A 541 -5.14 10.63 37.32
CA VAL A 541 -4.14 9.87 36.57
C VAL A 541 -3.28 10.81 35.70
N ALA A 542 -3.90 11.71 34.94
CA ALA A 542 -3.18 12.68 34.11
C ALA A 542 -2.27 13.59 34.95
N ALA A 543 -2.75 14.07 36.11
CA ALA A 543 -1.98 14.90 37.03
C ALA A 543 -0.74 14.18 37.56
N ARG A 544 -0.89 12.93 38.00
CA ARG A 544 0.22 12.07 38.42
C ARG A 544 1.26 11.88 37.33
N LEU A 545 0.84 11.57 36.11
CA LEU A 545 1.72 11.38 34.96
C LEU A 545 2.46 12.67 34.57
N ALA A 546 1.84 13.81 34.80
CA ALA A 546 2.43 15.11 34.48
C ALA A 546 3.15 15.78 35.68
N ASP A 547 3.39 15.07 36.78
CA ASP A 547 4.01 15.58 37.99
C ASP A 547 3.32 16.86 38.50
N VAL A 548 1.98 16.85 38.57
CA VAL A 548 1.18 17.93 39.17
C VAL A 548 0.88 17.59 40.62
N GLU A 549 1.52 18.29 41.53
CA GLU A 549 1.31 18.15 42.97
C GLU A 549 0.08 18.97 43.43
N ALA A 550 -1.08 18.32 43.53
CA ALA A 550 -2.31 18.91 44.03
C ALA A 550 -3.25 17.84 44.62
N ASP A 551 -3.79 18.12 45.83
CA ASP A 551 -4.69 17.19 46.53
C ASP A 551 -6.17 17.31 46.13
N SER A 552 -6.54 18.34 45.38
CA SER A 552 -7.93 18.58 44.95
C SER A 552 -8.08 18.52 43.46
N TYR A 553 -9.26 18.06 42.99
CA TYR A 553 -9.62 18.02 41.57
C TYR A 553 -9.39 19.36 40.86
N THR A 554 -9.81 20.47 41.47
CA THR A 554 -9.59 21.84 40.94
C THR A 554 -8.12 22.19 40.83
N GLY A 555 -7.31 21.81 41.84
CA GLY A 555 -5.86 22.03 41.81
C GLY A 555 -5.17 21.21 40.72
N GLN A 556 -5.57 19.95 40.55
CA GLN A 556 -5.07 19.08 39.47
C GLN A 556 -5.42 19.65 38.11
N LEU A 557 -6.66 20.09 37.89
CA LEU A 557 -7.07 20.76 36.66
C LEU A 557 -6.22 22.00 36.37
N SER A 558 -6.01 22.85 37.35
CA SER A 558 -5.19 24.07 37.18
C SER A 558 -3.75 23.73 36.77
N GLY A 559 -3.14 22.74 37.44
CA GLY A 559 -1.79 22.31 37.11
C GLY A 559 -1.68 21.67 35.71
N LEU A 560 -2.69 20.91 35.31
CA LEU A 560 -2.74 20.35 33.96
C LEU A 560 -2.99 21.42 32.88
N GLN A 561 -3.74 22.49 33.21
CA GLN A 561 -3.90 23.63 32.33
C GLN A 561 -2.58 24.39 32.12
N GLU A 562 -1.83 24.63 33.19
CA GLU A 562 -0.51 25.26 33.11
C GLU A 562 0.48 24.48 32.22
N LYS A 563 0.33 23.15 32.16
CA LYS A 563 1.12 22.26 31.30
C LYS A 563 0.52 22.06 29.89
N GLY A 564 -0.62 22.66 29.58
CA GLY A 564 -1.30 22.55 28.31
C GLY A 564 -1.95 21.18 28.05
N ILE A 565 -2.07 20.32 29.05
CA ILE A 565 -2.67 19.00 28.93
C ILE A 565 -4.20 19.07 28.94
N VAL A 566 -4.76 19.92 29.79
CA VAL A 566 -6.20 20.25 29.78
C VAL A 566 -6.35 21.68 29.25
N THR A 567 -7.03 21.82 28.11
CA THR A 567 -7.27 23.11 27.45
C THR A 567 -8.62 23.69 27.87
N GLU A 568 -8.85 24.97 27.57
CA GLU A 568 -10.16 25.62 27.77
C GLU A 568 -11.27 24.89 26.97
N GLU A 569 -10.94 24.43 25.79
CA GLU A 569 -11.86 23.68 24.94
C GLU A 569 -12.28 22.35 25.57
N ILE A 570 -11.35 21.60 26.16
CA ILE A 570 -11.66 20.38 26.89
C ILE A 570 -12.59 20.70 28.07
N LEU A 571 -12.28 21.76 28.84
CA LEU A 571 -13.12 22.15 29.99
C LEU A 571 -14.54 22.56 29.61
N ASN A 572 -14.73 23.17 28.43
CA ASN A 572 -16.06 23.56 27.94
C ASN A 572 -16.95 22.36 27.62
N HIS A 573 -16.36 21.20 27.36
CA HIS A 573 -17.08 19.96 27.05
C HIS A 573 -17.13 18.99 28.23
N MET A 574 -16.15 19.07 29.15
CA MET A 574 -16.01 18.13 30.25
C MET A 574 -17.07 18.38 31.34
N GLY A 575 -17.71 17.31 31.77
CA GLY A 575 -18.69 17.35 32.87
C GLY A 575 -18.05 17.51 34.25
N THR A 576 -18.84 17.31 35.30
CA THR A 576 -18.37 17.41 36.70
C THR A 576 -17.41 16.27 37.05
N GLU A 577 -16.69 16.42 38.17
CA GLU A 577 -15.74 15.44 38.72
C GLU A 577 -16.29 14.00 38.78
N HIS A 578 -17.57 13.85 39.09
CA HIS A 578 -18.21 12.55 39.31
C HIS A 578 -18.88 11.94 38.05
N GLU A 579 -18.95 12.69 36.98
CA GLU A 579 -19.49 12.22 35.70
C GLU A 579 -18.46 11.42 34.91
N ALA A 580 -18.95 10.51 34.04
CA ALA A 580 -18.09 9.78 33.13
C ALA A 580 -17.56 10.73 32.04
N PRO A 581 -16.25 10.72 31.73
CA PRO A 581 -15.76 11.42 30.56
C PRO A 581 -16.27 10.76 29.29
N MET A 582 -16.59 11.56 28.27
CA MET A 582 -16.79 11.05 26.93
C MET A 582 -15.44 10.66 26.31
N ALA A 583 -15.45 9.86 25.28
CA ALA A 583 -14.23 9.46 24.58
C ALA A 583 -13.48 10.67 24.00
N ALA A 584 -14.20 11.69 23.59
CA ALA A 584 -13.63 12.94 23.07
C ALA A 584 -12.69 13.63 24.05
N GLU A 585 -13.14 13.90 25.29
CA GLU A 585 -12.28 14.54 26.31
C GLU A 585 -11.08 13.68 26.66
N ALA A 586 -11.29 12.38 26.81
CA ALA A 586 -10.23 11.44 27.13
C ALA A 586 -9.17 11.36 26.02
N ILE A 587 -9.58 11.27 24.75
CA ILE A 587 -8.68 11.26 23.59
C ILE A 587 -7.86 12.54 23.54
N MET A 588 -8.48 13.71 23.74
CA MET A 588 -7.76 15.00 23.75
C MET A 588 -6.73 15.07 24.88
N ILE A 589 -7.08 14.65 26.10
CA ILE A 589 -6.17 14.64 27.24
C ILE A 589 -4.99 13.69 26.99
N VAL A 590 -5.25 12.48 26.46
CA VAL A 590 -4.17 11.52 26.16
C VAL A 590 -3.27 12.02 25.04
N ALA A 591 -3.84 12.64 24.00
CA ALA A 591 -3.06 13.25 22.92
C ALA A 591 -2.16 14.39 23.43
N ASN A 592 -2.67 15.24 24.31
CA ASN A 592 -1.90 16.32 24.93
C ASN A 592 -0.83 15.78 25.89
N LEU A 593 -1.12 14.72 26.66
CA LEU A 593 -0.11 14.01 27.46
C LEU A 593 1.02 13.45 26.58
N TYR A 594 0.68 12.80 25.49
CA TYR A 594 1.67 12.29 24.53
C TYR A 594 2.57 13.40 24.01
N ASN A 595 2.00 14.50 23.55
CA ASN A 595 2.75 15.67 23.08
C ASN A 595 3.60 16.31 24.20
N TYR A 596 3.10 16.35 25.44
CA TYR A 596 3.85 16.83 26.60
C TYR A 596 5.11 15.99 26.86
N TYR A 597 5.01 14.66 26.78
CA TYR A 597 6.15 13.76 26.93
C TYR A 597 7.14 13.82 25.77
N LEU A 598 6.68 14.04 24.54
CA LEU A 598 7.57 14.25 23.39
C LEU A 598 8.38 15.55 23.46
N ALA A 599 7.89 16.55 24.20
CA ALA A 599 8.55 17.84 24.34
C ALA A 599 9.58 17.89 25.48
N GLN A 600 9.70 16.82 26.31
CA GLN A 600 10.69 16.68 27.37
C GLN A 600 11.97 16.03 26.87
#